data_3c6882cb430db92e228a17f9ed1f8290
#
_entry.id   3c6882cb430db92e228a17f9ed1f8290
#
_cell.length_a   1.000
_cell.length_b   1.000
_cell.length_c   1.000
_cell.angle_alpha   90.00
_cell.angle_beta   90.00
_cell.angle_gamma   90.00
#
_symmetry.space_group_name_H-M   'P 1'
#
loop_
_entity.id
_entity.type
_entity.pdbx_description
1 polymer ?
#
loop_
_entity_poly.entity_id
_entity_poly.type
_entity_poly.pdbx_seq_one_letter_code
_entity_poly.pdbx_strand_id
1 'polypeptide(L)'
;MKLLPGDRGRTTAAMIRVDHAGEYGAKRIYQGQLAVMRRRSDAATVALVEHMQEQEQHHLDTFARLIGERRVRPTALLPFWHVAGWMLGAATAALGDRAAMACTVAVEEAIDEHYRAQSAALPEGEAPLRETIETFRAEELEHRDTGLEQGAEQAVGYPLLRAAIGAGCRVAIALSEVI
;
A
#
# COMPACT_ATOMS: atom_id res chain seq x y z
N MET A 1 -22.97 -15.21 -11.28
CA MET A 1 -23.72 -15.36 -10.02
C MET A 1 -24.25 -13.97 -9.67
N LYS A 2 -25.60 -13.74 -9.67
CA LYS A 2 -26.15 -12.42 -9.30
C LYS A 2 -25.97 -12.23 -7.80
N LEU A 3 -25.17 -11.23 -7.39
CA LEU A 3 -25.05 -10.83 -5.99
C LEU A 3 -26.41 -10.37 -5.45
N LEU A 4 -26.78 -10.81 -4.26
CA LEU A 4 -27.97 -10.34 -3.57
C LEU A 4 -27.81 -8.86 -3.18
N PRO A 5 -28.89 -8.05 -3.06
CA PRO A 5 -28.79 -6.61 -2.76
C PRO A 5 -27.97 -6.28 -1.50
N GLY A 6 -27.88 -7.19 -0.52
CA GLY A 6 -27.04 -7.03 0.68
C GLY A 6 -25.54 -7.32 0.46
N ASP A 7 -25.19 -8.05 -0.60
CA ASP A 7 -23.80 -8.43 -0.86
C ASP A 7 -22.98 -7.27 -1.45
N ARG A 8 -23.61 -6.37 -2.20
CA ARG A 8 -22.94 -5.20 -2.78
C ARG A 8 -22.41 -4.23 -1.71
N GLY A 9 -23.21 -3.96 -0.69
CA GLY A 9 -22.79 -3.09 0.41
C GLY A 9 -21.69 -3.71 1.28
N ARG A 10 -21.70 -5.02 1.49
CA ARG A 10 -20.63 -5.75 2.19
C ARG A 10 -19.33 -5.77 1.37
N THR A 11 -19.43 -5.93 0.07
CA THR A 11 -18.28 -5.91 -0.83
C THR A 11 -17.58 -4.55 -0.83
N THR A 12 -18.32 -3.43 -0.96
CA THR A 12 -17.74 -2.07 -0.88
C THR A 12 -17.17 -1.78 0.50
N ALA A 13 -17.83 -2.24 1.58
CA ALA A 13 -17.28 -2.11 2.93
C ALA A 13 -15.98 -2.90 3.13
N ALA A 14 -15.88 -4.10 2.55
CA ALA A 14 -14.65 -4.89 2.57
C ALA A 14 -13.53 -4.21 1.76
N MET A 15 -13.86 -3.61 0.62
CA MET A 15 -12.93 -2.82 -0.19
C MET A 15 -12.34 -1.65 0.62
N ILE A 16 -13.18 -0.79 1.20
CA ILE A 16 -12.72 0.35 2.01
C ILE A 16 -11.89 -0.12 3.22
N ARG A 17 -12.24 -1.25 3.82
CA ARG A 17 -11.47 -1.83 4.94
C ARG A 17 -10.07 -2.24 4.52
N VAL A 18 -9.95 -2.93 3.40
CA VAL A 18 -8.66 -3.42 2.93
C VAL A 18 -7.79 -2.27 2.42
N ASP A 19 -8.38 -1.26 1.75
CA ASP A 19 -7.65 -0.07 1.32
C ASP A 19 -7.09 0.68 2.53
N HIS A 20 -7.92 0.97 3.54
CA HIS A 20 -7.44 1.59 4.78
C HIS A 20 -6.30 0.80 5.44
N ALA A 21 -6.36 -0.54 5.40
CA ALA A 21 -5.29 -1.38 5.96
C ALA A 21 -4.02 -1.36 5.09
N GLY A 22 -4.16 -1.29 3.78
CA GLY A 22 -3.08 -1.19 2.81
C GLY A 22 -2.29 0.10 3.00
N GLU A 23 -2.99 1.26 2.96
CA GLU A 23 -2.38 2.58 3.17
C GLU A 23 -1.70 2.69 4.54
N TYR A 24 -2.35 2.13 5.58
CA TYR A 24 -1.72 2.08 6.90
C TYR A 24 -0.42 1.27 6.88
N GLY A 25 -0.41 0.13 6.19
CA GLY A 25 0.76 -0.73 6.03
C GLY A 25 1.87 -0.05 5.23
N ALA A 26 1.56 0.55 4.09
CA ALA A 26 2.49 1.28 3.22
C ALA A 26 3.16 2.43 3.96
N LYS A 27 2.38 3.28 4.62
CA LYS A 27 2.91 4.33 5.50
C LYS A 27 3.88 3.77 6.54
N ARG A 28 3.58 2.62 7.16
CA ARG A 28 4.48 2.00 8.15
C ARG A 28 5.77 1.50 7.52
N ILE A 29 5.72 1.00 6.28
CA ILE A 29 6.91 0.60 5.53
C ILE A 29 7.81 1.81 5.30
N TYR A 30 7.31 2.92 4.78
CA TYR A 30 8.08 4.15 4.58
C TYR A 30 8.66 4.70 5.89
N GLN A 31 7.91 4.66 6.99
CA GLN A 31 8.44 5.04 8.31
C GLN A 31 9.61 4.15 8.76
N GLY A 32 9.53 2.85 8.49
CA GLY A 32 10.63 1.91 8.75
C GLY A 32 11.85 2.20 7.89
N GLN A 33 11.66 2.45 6.60
CA GLN A 33 12.73 2.86 5.68
C GLN A 33 13.42 4.13 6.17
N LEU A 34 12.68 5.18 6.46
CA LEU A 34 13.20 6.46 6.92
C LEU A 34 13.93 6.37 8.25
N ALA A 35 13.52 5.49 9.16
CA ALA A 35 14.23 5.27 10.43
C ALA A 35 15.69 4.83 10.23
N VAL A 36 15.98 4.14 9.13
CA VAL A 36 17.32 3.69 8.75
C VAL A 36 18.00 4.68 7.80
N MET A 37 17.31 5.11 6.74
CA MET A 37 17.85 5.91 5.63
C MET A 37 18.32 7.28 6.07
N ARG A 38 17.65 7.94 7.01
CA ARG A 38 18.06 9.25 7.56
C ARG A 38 19.48 9.25 8.17
N ARG A 39 20.06 8.08 8.45
CA ARG A 39 21.41 7.93 9.02
C ARG A 39 22.43 7.43 8.01
N ARG A 40 22.00 6.96 6.84
CA ARG A 40 22.87 6.19 5.92
C ARG A 40 22.80 6.66 4.46
N SER A 41 21.66 7.22 4.05
CA SER A 41 21.39 7.64 2.68
C SER A 41 21.65 9.13 2.49
N ASP A 42 21.82 9.56 1.25
CA ASP A 42 21.92 10.98 0.92
C ASP A 42 20.59 11.72 1.12
N ALA A 43 20.65 13.04 1.24
CA ALA A 43 19.49 13.87 1.54
C ALA A 43 18.42 13.83 0.42
N ALA A 44 18.82 13.64 -0.84
CA ALA A 44 17.88 13.60 -1.96
C ALA A 44 17.05 12.32 -1.92
N THR A 45 17.69 11.18 -1.68
CA THR A 45 17.02 9.88 -1.51
C THR A 45 16.08 9.88 -0.32
N VAL A 46 16.49 10.47 0.81
CA VAL A 46 15.61 10.61 1.99
C VAL A 46 14.41 11.48 1.66
N ALA A 47 14.59 12.62 0.98
CA ALA A 47 13.49 13.52 0.60
C ALA A 47 12.47 12.85 -0.33
N LEU A 48 12.91 11.97 -1.25
CA LEU A 48 12.01 11.18 -2.09
C LEU A 48 11.10 10.25 -1.26
N VAL A 49 11.69 9.53 -0.30
CA VAL A 49 10.91 8.62 0.57
C VAL A 49 10.01 9.40 1.53
N GLU A 50 10.42 10.57 2.00
CA GLU A 50 9.58 11.46 2.80
C GLU A 50 8.36 11.95 1.99
N HIS A 51 8.56 12.32 0.73
CA HIS A 51 7.48 12.74 -0.16
C HIS A 51 6.46 11.61 -0.39
N MET A 52 6.92 10.39 -0.73
CA MET A 52 6.05 9.23 -0.87
C MET A 52 5.27 8.96 0.44
N GLN A 53 5.95 9.01 1.60
CA GLN A 53 5.28 8.85 2.90
C GLN A 53 4.19 9.91 3.16
N GLU A 54 4.37 11.15 2.72
CA GLU A 54 3.37 12.22 2.85
C GLU A 54 2.14 11.93 1.98
N GLN A 55 2.32 11.39 0.77
CA GLN A 55 1.22 10.96 -0.10
C GLN A 55 0.44 9.80 0.54
N GLU A 56 1.14 8.78 1.08
CA GLU A 56 0.51 7.69 1.84
C GLU A 56 -0.33 8.20 3.04
N GLN A 57 0.13 9.25 3.71
CA GLN A 57 -0.67 9.86 4.78
C GLN A 57 -1.98 10.44 4.24
N HIS A 58 -1.95 11.07 3.07
CA HIS A 58 -3.15 11.61 2.42
C HIS A 58 -4.13 10.50 2.02
N HIS A 59 -3.62 9.40 1.44
CA HIS A 59 -4.44 8.23 1.09
C HIS A 59 -5.09 7.64 2.34
N LEU A 60 -4.29 7.40 3.39
CA LEU A 60 -4.76 6.87 4.67
C LEU A 60 -5.86 7.74 5.28
N ASP A 61 -5.67 9.07 5.31
CA ASP A 61 -6.65 10.01 5.87
C ASP A 61 -7.97 9.97 5.09
N THR A 62 -7.89 9.80 3.77
CA THR A 62 -9.06 9.65 2.90
C THR A 62 -9.83 8.36 3.21
N PHE A 63 -9.16 7.23 3.31
CA PHE A 63 -9.83 5.97 3.66
C PHE A 63 -10.28 5.94 5.12
N ALA A 64 -9.57 6.57 6.05
CA ALA A 64 -10.01 6.72 7.44
C ALA A 64 -11.31 7.53 7.55
N ARG A 65 -11.46 8.59 6.75
CA ARG A 65 -12.70 9.35 6.63
C ARG A 65 -13.83 8.47 6.08
N LEU A 66 -13.59 7.71 5.00
CA LEU A 66 -14.56 6.78 4.41
C LEU A 66 -14.99 5.67 5.40
N ILE A 67 -14.07 5.14 6.19
CA ILE A 67 -14.35 4.20 7.31
C ILE A 67 -15.39 4.83 8.25
N GLY A 68 -15.20 6.08 8.67
CA GLY A 68 -16.12 6.78 9.56
C GLY A 68 -17.47 7.08 8.90
N GLU A 69 -17.48 7.68 7.72
CA GLU A 69 -18.68 8.08 7.00
C GLU A 69 -19.59 6.89 6.65
N ARG A 70 -18.99 5.79 6.23
CA ARG A 70 -19.72 4.58 5.81
C ARG A 70 -19.92 3.56 6.92
N ARG A 71 -19.45 3.88 8.14
CA ARG A 71 -19.51 3.01 9.32
C ARG A 71 -18.94 1.62 9.05
N VAL A 72 -17.83 1.58 8.33
CA VAL A 72 -17.08 0.35 8.06
C VAL A 72 -16.22 0.02 9.28
N ARG A 73 -16.16 -1.24 9.67
CA ARG A 73 -15.23 -1.69 10.72
C ARG A 73 -13.82 -1.81 10.13
N PRO A 74 -12.79 -1.15 10.70
CA PRO A 74 -11.40 -1.41 10.32
C PRO A 74 -11.02 -2.87 10.58
N THR A 75 -9.99 -3.36 9.88
CA THR A 75 -9.46 -4.70 10.16
C THR A 75 -8.90 -4.80 11.58
N ALA A 76 -9.13 -5.92 12.24
CA ALA A 76 -8.54 -6.22 13.54
C ALA A 76 -7.01 -6.49 13.45
N LEU A 77 -6.48 -6.62 12.24
CA LEU A 77 -5.05 -6.87 11.99
C LEU A 77 -4.18 -5.61 12.00
N LEU A 78 -4.74 -4.40 12.16
CA LEU A 78 -3.96 -3.15 12.20
C LEU A 78 -2.76 -3.18 13.16
N PRO A 79 -2.86 -3.72 14.40
CA PRO A 79 -1.69 -3.79 15.30
C PRO A 79 -0.58 -4.70 14.75
N PHE A 80 -0.94 -5.75 14.01
CA PHE A 80 0.03 -6.61 13.34
C PHE A 80 0.68 -5.89 12.16
N TRP A 81 -0.10 -5.24 11.31
CA TRP A 81 0.43 -4.46 10.18
C TRP A 81 1.30 -3.29 10.64
N HIS A 82 1.00 -2.71 11.82
CA HIS A 82 1.82 -1.67 12.43
C HIS A 82 3.28 -2.10 12.62
N VAL A 83 3.48 -3.30 13.16
CA VAL A 83 4.81 -3.84 13.44
C VAL A 83 5.43 -4.43 12.17
N ALA A 84 4.68 -5.23 11.42
CA ALA A 84 5.18 -5.94 10.25
C ALA A 84 5.62 -4.96 9.14
N GLY A 85 4.81 -3.93 8.86
CA GLY A 85 5.16 -2.90 7.86
C GLY A 85 6.43 -2.14 8.25
N TRP A 86 6.51 -1.66 9.50
CA TRP A 86 7.70 -0.95 9.97
C TRP A 86 8.95 -1.82 9.91
N MET A 87 8.85 -3.08 10.34
CA MET A 87 9.98 -4.01 10.30
C MET A 87 10.42 -4.33 8.87
N LEU A 88 9.49 -4.52 7.94
CA LEU A 88 9.79 -4.74 6.53
C LEU A 88 10.56 -3.55 5.94
N GLY A 89 10.06 -2.33 6.17
CA GLY A 89 10.72 -1.10 5.71
C GLY A 89 12.12 -0.96 6.30
N ALA A 90 12.27 -1.11 7.60
CA ALA A 90 13.57 -0.99 8.28
C ALA A 90 14.54 -2.09 7.83
N ALA A 91 14.09 -3.33 7.66
CA ALA A 91 14.93 -4.44 7.23
C ALA A 91 15.43 -4.25 5.79
N THR A 92 14.55 -3.85 4.86
CA THR A 92 14.95 -3.60 3.46
C THR A 92 15.89 -2.40 3.35
N ALA A 93 15.64 -1.30 4.08
CA ALA A 93 16.56 -0.17 4.12
C ALA A 93 17.92 -0.51 4.77
N ALA A 94 17.96 -1.43 5.73
CA ALA A 94 19.21 -1.91 6.31
C ALA A 94 20.07 -2.69 5.31
N LEU A 95 19.46 -3.30 4.28
CA LEU A 95 20.15 -3.95 3.16
C LEU A 95 20.66 -2.93 2.12
N GLY A 96 20.26 -1.67 2.22
CA GLY A 96 20.66 -0.55 1.36
C GLY A 96 19.50 0.07 0.58
N ASP A 97 19.74 1.27 0.03
CA ASP A 97 18.70 2.08 -0.63
C ASP A 97 18.02 1.34 -1.78
N ARG A 98 18.78 0.62 -2.60
CA ARG A 98 18.22 -0.19 -3.69
C ARG A 98 17.27 -1.29 -3.20
N ALA A 99 17.56 -1.89 -2.04
CA ALA A 99 16.68 -2.90 -1.46
C ALA A 99 15.42 -2.27 -0.84
N ALA A 100 15.53 -1.07 -0.28
CA ALA A 100 14.36 -0.28 0.13
C ALA A 100 13.48 0.06 -1.07
N MET A 101 14.06 0.52 -2.17
CA MET A 101 13.33 0.81 -3.42
C MET A 101 12.74 -0.44 -4.06
N ALA A 102 13.41 -1.60 -3.97
CA ALA A 102 12.86 -2.88 -4.40
C ALA A 102 11.62 -3.29 -3.56
N CYS A 103 11.61 -2.95 -2.27
CA CYS A 103 10.44 -3.12 -1.41
C CYS A 103 9.29 -2.21 -1.87
N THR A 104 9.55 -0.92 -2.09
CA THR A 104 8.58 0.02 -2.66
C THR A 104 7.98 -0.54 -3.94
N VAL A 105 8.78 -0.88 -4.95
CA VAL A 105 8.28 -1.45 -6.23
C VAL A 105 7.37 -2.66 -6.00
N ALA A 106 7.77 -3.59 -5.14
CA ALA A 106 6.99 -4.80 -4.90
C ALA A 106 5.64 -4.54 -4.19
N VAL A 107 5.59 -3.54 -3.31
CA VAL A 107 4.38 -3.12 -2.61
C VAL A 107 3.43 -2.42 -3.58
N GLU A 108 3.93 -1.43 -4.33
CA GLU A 108 3.09 -0.64 -5.24
C GLU A 108 2.55 -1.46 -6.41
N GLU A 109 3.30 -2.45 -6.91
CA GLU A 109 2.77 -3.40 -7.89
C GLU A 109 1.59 -4.23 -7.34
N ALA A 110 1.66 -4.64 -6.06
CA ALA A 110 0.58 -5.39 -5.45
C ALA A 110 -0.65 -4.50 -5.18
N ILE A 111 -0.44 -3.22 -4.85
CA ILE A 111 -1.50 -2.23 -4.66
C ILE A 111 -2.15 -1.87 -6.01
N ASP A 112 -1.35 -1.62 -7.07
CA ASP A 112 -1.89 -1.38 -8.42
C ASP A 112 -2.79 -2.52 -8.90
N GLU A 113 -2.33 -3.77 -8.74
CA GLU A 113 -3.12 -4.96 -9.08
C GLU A 113 -4.45 -5.00 -8.31
N HIS A 114 -4.39 -4.71 -7.00
CA HIS A 114 -5.56 -4.65 -6.11
C HIS A 114 -6.53 -3.54 -6.54
N TYR A 115 -6.07 -2.31 -6.66
CA TYR A 115 -6.88 -1.15 -7.04
C TYR A 115 -7.52 -1.29 -8.40
N ARG A 116 -6.79 -1.82 -9.38
CA ARG A 116 -7.32 -2.13 -10.71
C ARG A 116 -8.47 -3.13 -10.66
N ALA A 117 -8.31 -4.22 -9.90
CA ALA A 117 -9.34 -5.23 -9.73
C ALA A 117 -10.58 -4.67 -9.01
N GLN A 118 -10.35 -3.85 -8.00
CA GLN A 118 -11.37 -3.21 -7.20
C GLN A 118 -12.19 -2.19 -8.02
N SER A 119 -11.52 -1.30 -8.74
CA SER A 119 -12.16 -0.31 -9.61
C SER A 119 -13.08 -0.97 -10.63
N ALA A 120 -12.64 -2.09 -11.23
CA ALA A 120 -13.45 -2.87 -12.17
C ALA A 120 -14.66 -3.56 -11.51
N ALA A 121 -14.58 -3.89 -10.22
CA ALA A 121 -15.63 -4.58 -9.48
C ALA A 121 -16.64 -3.64 -8.82
N LEU A 122 -16.33 -2.35 -8.67
CA LEU A 122 -17.21 -1.36 -8.05
C LEU A 122 -18.51 -1.19 -8.85
N PRO A 123 -19.68 -1.13 -8.18
CA PRO A 123 -20.94 -0.85 -8.85
C PRO A 123 -21.01 0.59 -9.39
N GLU A 124 -21.88 0.83 -10.38
CA GLU A 124 -22.05 2.16 -11.01
C GLU A 124 -22.35 3.29 -10.00
N GLY A 125 -23.09 2.99 -8.93
CA GLY A 125 -23.41 3.96 -7.88
C GLY A 125 -22.23 4.40 -7.00
N GLU A 126 -21.05 3.79 -7.17
CA GLU A 126 -19.83 4.10 -6.42
C GLU A 126 -18.79 4.90 -7.27
N ALA A 127 -19.29 5.71 -8.20
CA ALA A 127 -18.41 6.52 -9.05
C ALA A 127 -17.41 7.41 -8.27
N PRO A 128 -17.78 8.09 -7.16
CA PRO A 128 -16.82 8.87 -6.39
C PRO A 128 -15.71 8.02 -5.75
N LEU A 129 -16.03 6.81 -5.26
CA LEU A 129 -15.03 5.90 -4.71
C LEU A 129 -14.10 5.37 -5.81
N ARG A 130 -14.64 5.06 -6.98
CA ARG A 130 -13.85 4.65 -8.15
C ARG A 130 -12.86 5.75 -8.57
N GLU A 131 -13.31 7.01 -8.62
CA GLU A 131 -12.45 8.15 -8.96
C GLU A 131 -11.29 8.29 -7.95
N THR A 132 -11.59 8.17 -6.65
CA THR A 132 -10.56 8.18 -5.59
C THR A 132 -9.55 7.07 -5.79
N ILE A 133 -10.00 5.82 -6.03
CA ILE A 133 -9.12 4.67 -6.24
C ILE A 133 -8.26 4.82 -7.49
N GLU A 134 -8.81 5.31 -8.61
CA GLU A 134 -8.02 5.53 -9.82
C GLU A 134 -7.00 6.66 -9.67
N THR A 135 -7.32 7.70 -8.90
CA THR A 135 -6.39 8.77 -8.57
C THR A 135 -5.22 8.24 -7.75
N PHE A 136 -5.49 7.53 -6.66
CA PHE A 136 -4.44 6.96 -5.81
C PHE A 136 -3.64 5.90 -6.57
N ARG A 137 -4.30 5.06 -7.37
CA ARG A 137 -3.62 4.11 -8.22
C ARG A 137 -2.59 4.77 -9.16
N ALA A 138 -2.90 5.96 -9.70
CA ALA A 138 -1.94 6.69 -10.54
C ALA A 138 -0.72 7.17 -9.72
N GLU A 139 -0.94 7.63 -8.48
CA GLU A 139 0.12 8.04 -7.56
C GLU A 139 0.99 6.84 -7.11
N GLU A 140 0.39 5.66 -6.87
CA GLU A 140 1.14 4.42 -6.57
C GLU A 140 2.04 3.97 -7.73
N LEU A 141 1.57 4.16 -8.96
CA LEU A 141 2.41 3.90 -10.14
C LEU A 141 3.59 4.88 -10.22
N GLU A 142 3.44 6.13 -9.79
CA GLU A 142 4.54 7.09 -9.68
C GLU A 142 5.54 6.66 -8.59
N HIS A 143 5.08 6.17 -7.44
CA HIS A 143 5.95 5.61 -6.39
C HIS A 143 6.74 4.41 -6.91
N ARG A 144 6.09 3.49 -7.61
CA ARG A 144 6.74 2.34 -8.26
C ARG A 144 7.82 2.81 -9.22
N ASP A 145 7.51 3.74 -10.11
CA ASP A 145 8.42 4.22 -11.14
C ASP A 145 9.61 4.95 -10.51
N THR A 146 9.36 5.76 -9.46
CA THR A 146 10.42 6.35 -8.63
C THR A 146 11.33 5.27 -8.05
N GLY A 147 10.78 4.18 -7.50
CA GLY A 147 11.56 3.06 -7.00
C GLY A 147 12.45 2.42 -8.07
N LEU A 148 11.93 2.25 -9.30
CA LEU A 148 12.70 1.72 -10.44
C LEU A 148 13.82 2.67 -10.85
N GLU A 149 13.55 3.97 -10.96
CA GLU A 149 14.52 5.01 -11.29
C GLU A 149 15.66 5.10 -10.25
N GLN A 150 15.35 4.86 -8.98
CA GLN A 150 16.33 4.78 -7.89
C GLN A 150 17.08 3.43 -7.83
N GLY A 151 16.95 2.61 -8.85
CA GLY A 151 17.76 1.41 -9.04
C GLY A 151 17.28 0.18 -8.28
N ALA A 152 15.99 0.05 -8.02
CA ALA A 152 15.39 -1.13 -7.38
C ALA A 152 15.83 -2.44 -8.03
N GLU A 153 15.85 -2.51 -9.36
CA GLU A 153 16.25 -3.70 -10.12
C GLU A 153 17.71 -4.12 -9.90
N GLN A 154 18.55 -3.21 -9.43
CA GLN A 154 19.96 -3.44 -9.11
C GLN A 154 20.16 -3.94 -7.67
N ALA A 155 19.09 -4.08 -6.87
CA ALA A 155 19.17 -4.67 -5.54
C ALA A 155 19.63 -6.13 -5.63
N VAL A 156 20.48 -6.53 -4.69
CA VAL A 156 20.91 -7.94 -4.60
C VAL A 156 19.68 -8.81 -4.31
N GLY A 157 19.43 -9.77 -5.18
CA GLY A 157 18.28 -10.66 -5.06
C GLY A 157 16.93 -10.02 -5.41
N TYR A 158 16.91 -8.96 -6.20
CA TYR A 158 15.69 -8.23 -6.60
C TYR A 158 14.51 -9.13 -6.99
N PRO A 159 14.66 -10.14 -7.89
CA PRO A 159 13.53 -11.00 -8.26
C PRO A 159 12.93 -11.75 -7.08
N LEU A 160 13.76 -12.18 -6.14
CA LEU A 160 13.31 -12.88 -4.94
C LEU A 160 12.64 -11.95 -3.95
N LEU A 161 13.24 -10.77 -3.69
CA LEU A 161 12.66 -9.73 -2.84
C LEU A 161 11.28 -9.32 -3.36
N ARG A 162 11.19 -8.96 -4.64
CA ARG A 162 9.94 -8.57 -5.30
C ARG A 162 8.87 -9.66 -5.20
N ALA A 163 9.24 -10.91 -5.48
CA ALA A 163 8.29 -12.03 -5.41
C ALA A 163 7.81 -12.30 -3.98
N ALA A 164 8.73 -12.31 -3.00
CA ALA A 164 8.39 -12.59 -1.60
C ALA A 164 7.54 -11.47 -0.99
N ILE A 165 7.92 -10.21 -1.21
CA ILE A 165 7.18 -9.04 -0.69
C ILE A 165 5.80 -8.95 -1.36
N GLY A 166 5.72 -9.04 -2.68
CA GLY A 166 4.45 -9.03 -3.40
C GLY A 166 3.51 -10.18 -2.98
N ALA A 167 4.05 -11.38 -2.72
CA ALA A 167 3.25 -12.47 -2.17
C ALA A 167 2.75 -12.15 -0.75
N GLY A 168 3.59 -11.54 0.09
CA GLY A 168 3.20 -11.08 1.43
C GLY A 168 2.10 -10.02 1.38
N CYS A 169 2.19 -9.05 0.47
CA CYS A 169 1.16 -8.02 0.27
C CYS A 169 -0.19 -8.65 -0.16
N ARG A 170 -0.18 -9.58 -1.11
CA ARG A 170 -1.42 -10.28 -1.52
C ARG A 170 -2.07 -11.05 -0.37
N VAL A 171 -1.26 -11.70 0.49
CA VAL A 171 -1.77 -12.36 1.70
C VAL A 171 -2.35 -11.34 2.68
N ALA A 172 -1.66 -10.20 2.90
CA ALA A 172 -2.13 -9.13 3.78
C ALA A 172 -3.47 -8.54 3.30
N ILE A 173 -3.59 -8.29 1.99
CA ILE A 173 -4.83 -7.84 1.33
C ILE A 173 -5.96 -8.84 1.60
N ALA A 174 -5.75 -10.12 1.27
CA ALA A 174 -6.78 -11.17 1.44
C ALA A 174 -7.23 -11.34 2.89
N LEU A 175 -6.32 -11.25 3.86
CA LEU A 175 -6.66 -11.32 5.28
C LEU A 175 -7.42 -10.08 5.76
N SER A 176 -6.99 -8.88 5.34
CA SER A 176 -7.63 -7.61 5.75
C SER A 176 -9.02 -7.43 5.13
N GLU A 177 -9.31 -8.09 4.01
CA GLU A 177 -10.64 -8.07 3.39
C GLU A 177 -11.68 -8.77 4.29
N VAL A 178 -11.31 -9.83 5.01
CA VAL A 178 -12.24 -10.68 5.76
C VAL A 178 -12.19 -10.46 7.28
N ILE A 179 -11.09 -9.98 7.83
CA ILE A 179 -10.87 -9.73 9.26
C ILE A 179 -10.90 -8.24 9.55
#